data_85018cbf823ea4436a8835bbd9922fb4
#
_entry.id   85018cbf823ea4436a8835bbd9922fb4
#
_cell.length_a   1.000
_cell.length_b   1.000
_cell.length_c   1.000
_cell.angle_alpha   90.00
_cell.angle_beta   90.00
_cell.angle_gamma   90.00
#
_symmetry.space_group_name_H-M   'P 1'
#
loop_
_entity.id
_entity.type
_entity.pdbx_description
1 polymer ?
#
loop_
_entity_poly.entity_id
_entity_poly.type
_entity_poly.pdbx_seq_one_letter_code
_entity_poly.pdbx_strand_id
1 'polypeptide(L)'
;MIPGLPAADSAAVLALLKQQQGLEQVVLYGSRAMGRHHSGSDVDLCLLAPSLHLEDLLLLGARLDDLLLPWRFDLQLKHRIDHPGLIEHIERVGVALL
;
A
#
# COMPACT_ATOMS: atom_id res chain seq x y z
N MET A 1 -11.21 2.85 -0.22
CA MET A 1 -11.07 3.80 0.93
C MET A 1 -10.07 3.22 1.91
N ILE A 2 -9.12 4.02 2.37
CA ILE A 2 -8.12 3.57 3.34
C ILE A 2 -8.61 3.95 4.74
N PRO A 3 -8.79 2.97 5.65
CA PRO A 3 -9.29 3.23 7.00
C PRO A 3 -8.43 4.25 7.76
N GLY A 4 -9.08 5.23 8.36
CA GLY A 4 -8.44 6.24 9.18
C GLY A 4 -7.90 7.46 8.42
N LEU A 5 -7.88 7.44 7.10
CA LEU A 5 -7.54 8.61 6.29
C LEU A 5 -8.81 9.39 5.91
N PRO A 6 -8.74 10.74 5.89
CA PRO A 6 -9.81 11.52 5.29
C PRO A 6 -10.09 11.09 3.85
N ALA A 7 -11.33 11.22 3.42
CA ALA A 7 -11.74 10.76 2.09
C ALA A 7 -10.91 11.38 0.96
N ALA A 8 -10.59 12.67 1.07
CA ALA A 8 -9.79 13.37 0.06
C ALA A 8 -8.37 12.81 -0.02
N ASP A 9 -7.76 12.50 1.13
CA ASP A 9 -6.39 11.95 1.18
C ASP A 9 -6.37 10.52 0.64
N SER A 10 -7.34 9.71 1.02
CA SER A 10 -7.49 8.36 0.49
C SER A 10 -7.65 8.38 -1.03
N ALA A 11 -8.49 9.29 -1.55
CA ALA A 11 -8.71 9.42 -2.99
C ALA A 11 -7.43 9.85 -3.72
N ALA A 12 -6.63 10.75 -3.14
CA ALA A 12 -5.37 11.19 -3.73
C ALA A 12 -4.37 10.04 -3.84
N VAL A 13 -4.25 9.24 -2.78
CA VAL A 13 -3.37 8.06 -2.77
C VAL A 13 -3.81 7.06 -3.83
N LEU A 14 -5.08 6.71 -3.87
CA LEU A 14 -5.61 5.73 -4.83
C LEU A 14 -5.48 6.22 -6.27
N ALA A 15 -5.71 7.50 -6.53
CA ALA A 15 -5.54 8.08 -7.85
C ALA A 15 -4.09 7.98 -8.34
N LEU A 16 -3.13 8.25 -7.45
CA LEU A 16 -1.72 8.13 -7.77
C LEU A 16 -1.35 6.68 -8.08
N LEU A 17 -1.81 5.74 -7.27
CA LEU A 17 -1.55 4.31 -7.48
C LEU A 17 -2.15 3.81 -8.80
N LYS A 18 -3.34 4.27 -9.15
CA LYS A 18 -3.99 3.88 -10.42
C LYS A 18 -3.21 4.30 -11.66
N GLN A 19 -2.39 5.33 -11.57
CA GLN A 19 -1.56 5.80 -12.67
C GLN A 19 -0.32 4.93 -12.91
N GLN A 20 0.01 4.05 -11.97
CA GLN A 20 1.20 3.22 -12.08
C GLN A 20 1.01 2.11 -13.10
N GLN A 21 1.79 2.15 -14.18
CA GLN A 21 1.78 1.07 -15.19
C GLN A 21 2.31 -0.22 -14.57
N GLY A 22 1.66 -1.34 -14.91
CA GLY A 22 2.05 -2.65 -14.41
C GLY A 22 1.45 -3.01 -13.05
N LEU A 23 0.78 -2.08 -12.40
CA LEU A 23 0.09 -2.33 -11.15
C LEU A 23 -1.25 -3.02 -11.42
N GLU A 24 -1.42 -4.25 -10.93
CA GLU A 24 -2.63 -5.04 -11.13
C GLU A 24 -3.59 -4.94 -9.96
N GLN A 25 -3.05 -4.93 -8.73
CA GLN A 25 -3.86 -4.88 -7.52
C GLN A 25 -3.07 -4.23 -6.39
N VAL A 26 -3.78 -3.57 -5.48
CA VAL A 26 -3.24 -3.05 -4.23
C VAL A 26 -4.01 -3.66 -3.08
N VAL A 27 -3.30 -4.26 -2.13
CA VAL A 27 -3.90 -4.90 -0.95
C VAL A 27 -3.39 -4.18 0.30
N LEU A 28 -4.33 -3.66 1.08
CA LEU A 28 -4.03 -3.11 2.41
C LEU A 28 -3.88 -4.27 3.39
N TYR A 29 -2.82 -4.22 4.21
CA TYR A 29 -2.62 -5.21 5.28
C TYR A 29 -2.19 -4.48 6.56
N GLY A 30 -1.79 -5.24 7.58
CA GLY A 30 -1.34 -4.66 8.84
C GLY A 30 -2.47 -4.11 9.69
N SER A 31 -2.14 -3.17 10.57
CA SER A 31 -3.07 -2.70 11.61
C SER A 31 -4.33 -2.06 11.05
N ARG A 32 -4.23 -1.31 9.94
CA ARG A 32 -5.41 -0.65 9.33
C ARG A 32 -6.37 -1.67 8.72
N ALA A 33 -5.85 -2.73 8.12
CA ALA A 33 -6.68 -3.80 7.59
C ALA A 33 -7.41 -4.57 8.69
N MET A 34 -6.79 -4.68 9.86
CA MET A 34 -7.36 -5.39 11.01
C MET A 34 -8.25 -4.51 11.91
N GLY A 35 -8.39 -3.23 11.60
CA GLY A 35 -9.14 -2.32 12.44
C GLY A 35 -8.46 -2.00 13.78
N ARG A 36 -7.15 -2.20 13.88
CA ARG A 36 -6.35 -1.99 15.10
C ARG A 36 -5.43 -0.78 15.01
N HIS A 37 -5.63 0.06 14.00
CA HIS A 37 -4.78 1.22 13.78
C HIS A 37 -5.13 2.35 14.75
N HIS A 38 -4.14 3.24 14.96
CA HIS A 38 -4.32 4.55 15.57
C HIS A 38 -3.94 5.62 14.54
N SER A 39 -4.09 6.90 14.89
CA SER A 39 -3.90 8.00 13.94
C SER A 39 -2.51 8.05 13.31
N GLY A 40 -1.48 7.59 14.02
CA GLY A 40 -0.10 7.56 13.53
C GLY A 40 0.33 6.25 12.89
N SER A 41 -0.56 5.28 12.75
CA SER A 41 -0.20 3.99 12.16
C SER A 41 0.20 4.13 10.70
N ASP A 42 1.22 3.35 10.29
CA ASP A 42 1.63 3.26 8.89
C ASP A 42 0.49 2.71 8.02
N VAL A 43 0.53 3.07 6.76
CA VAL A 43 -0.34 2.49 5.73
C VAL A 43 0.48 1.41 5.01
N ASP A 44 0.15 0.15 5.25
CA ASP A 44 0.87 -1.00 4.71
C ASP A 44 0.19 -1.50 3.44
N LEU A 45 0.88 -1.39 2.32
CA LEU A 45 0.36 -1.74 1.01
C LEU A 45 1.20 -2.81 0.34
N CYS A 46 0.55 -3.88 -0.08
CA CYS A 46 1.15 -4.92 -0.91
C CYS A 46 0.69 -4.75 -2.34
N LEU A 47 1.64 -4.59 -3.26
CA LEU A 47 1.36 -4.34 -4.67
C LEU A 47 1.50 -5.63 -5.46
N LEU A 48 0.44 -6.01 -6.16
CA LEU A 48 0.50 -7.06 -7.16
C LEU A 48 0.89 -6.42 -8.48
N ALA A 49 2.17 -6.47 -8.80
CA ALA A 49 2.75 -5.79 -9.95
C ALA A 49 3.98 -6.55 -10.43
N PRO A 50 3.80 -7.75 -11.06
CA PRO A 50 4.91 -8.65 -11.36
C PRO A 50 5.95 -8.07 -12.32
N SER A 51 5.61 -7.06 -13.10
CA SER A 51 6.55 -6.40 -14.01
C SER A 51 7.36 -5.29 -13.36
N LEU A 52 7.04 -4.87 -12.14
CA LEU A 52 7.74 -3.79 -11.47
C LEU A 52 9.01 -4.30 -10.78
N HIS A 53 10.04 -3.46 -10.80
CA HIS A 53 11.31 -3.67 -10.11
C HIS A 53 11.40 -2.80 -8.86
N LEU A 54 12.43 -3.01 -8.05
CA LEU A 54 12.64 -2.23 -6.83
C LEU A 54 12.74 -0.74 -7.11
N GLU A 55 13.37 -0.35 -8.22
CA GLU A 55 13.49 1.06 -8.61
C GLU A 55 12.12 1.70 -8.84
N ASP A 56 11.19 0.97 -9.44
CA ASP A 56 9.82 1.44 -9.66
C ASP A 56 9.11 1.67 -8.32
N LEU A 57 9.33 0.76 -7.37
CA LEU A 57 8.76 0.86 -6.03
C LEU A 57 9.28 2.09 -5.29
N LEU A 58 10.59 2.34 -5.38
CA LEU A 58 11.21 3.49 -4.74
C LEU A 58 10.69 4.79 -5.33
N LEU A 59 10.53 4.85 -6.64
CA LEU A 59 9.98 6.02 -7.32
C LEU A 59 8.51 6.25 -6.93
N LEU A 60 7.72 5.19 -6.86
CA LEU A 60 6.33 5.28 -6.41
C LEU A 60 6.24 5.80 -4.98
N GLY A 61 7.11 5.30 -4.09
CA GLY A 61 7.22 5.79 -2.72
C GLY A 61 7.54 7.28 -2.65
N ALA A 62 8.45 7.75 -3.50
CA ALA A 62 8.78 9.18 -3.58
C ALA A 62 7.58 10.02 -4.03
N ARG A 63 6.80 9.53 -4.97
CA ARG A 63 5.58 10.21 -5.43
C ARG A 63 4.53 10.29 -4.32
N LEU A 64 4.39 9.23 -3.52
CA LEU A 64 3.50 9.27 -2.36
C LEU A 64 3.98 10.29 -1.33
N ASP A 65 5.29 10.36 -1.08
CA ASP A 65 5.87 11.36 -0.18
C ASP A 65 5.58 12.78 -0.65
N ASP A 66 5.58 13.01 -1.96
CA ASP A 66 5.29 14.32 -2.55
C ASP A 66 3.85 14.79 -2.33
N LEU A 67 2.95 13.90 -1.92
CA LEU A 67 1.60 14.30 -1.51
C LEU A 67 1.59 15.04 -0.18
N LEU A 68 2.69 15.00 0.58
CA LEU A 68 2.87 15.69 1.86
C LEU A 68 1.79 15.33 2.89
N LEU A 69 1.36 14.06 2.87
CA LEU A 69 0.41 13.54 3.85
C LEU A 69 1.14 13.15 5.13
N PRO A 70 0.47 13.18 6.30
CA PRO A 70 1.13 12.91 7.57
C PRO A 70 1.40 11.43 7.85
N TRP A 71 0.97 10.53 6.97
CA TRP A 71 1.15 9.08 7.17
C TRP A 71 2.34 8.56 6.39
N ARG A 72 2.96 7.53 6.95
CA ARG A 72 4.02 6.79 6.31
C ARG A 72 3.41 5.63 5.52
N PHE A 73 3.85 5.47 4.27
CA PHE A 73 3.40 4.39 3.40
C PHE A 73 4.51 3.34 3.30
N ASP A 74 4.21 2.11 3.71
CA ASP A 74 5.12 0.97 3.58
C ASP A 74 4.67 0.13 2.39
N LEU A 75 5.49 0.12 1.33
CA LEU A 75 5.17 -0.52 0.06
C LEU A 75 5.96 -1.82 -0.07
N GLN A 76 5.26 -2.90 -0.41
CA GLN A 76 5.86 -4.20 -0.72
C GLN A 76 5.42 -4.64 -2.11
N LEU A 77 6.35 -5.13 -2.91
CA LEU A 77 6.01 -5.85 -4.14
C LEU A 77 5.78 -7.32 -3.79
N LYS A 78 4.60 -7.85 -4.08
CA LYS A 78 4.23 -9.20 -3.65
C LYS A 78 5.25 -10.24 -4.12
N HIS A 79 5.71 -10.16 -5.36
CA HIS A 79 6.63 -11.13 -5.95
C HIS A 79 8.05 -11.06 -5.37
N ARG A 80 8.36 -10.04 -4.56
CA ARG A 80 9.66 -9.89 -3.90
C ARG A 80 9.62 -10.24 -2.42
N ILE A 81 8.46 -10.55 -1.87
CA ILE A 81 8.33 -10.96 -0.47
C ILE A 81 8.82 -12.40 -0.36
N ASP A 82 9.85 -12.62 0.47
CA ASP A 82 10.42 -13.94 0.72
C ASP A 82 10.10 -14.48 2.13
N HIS A 83 9.37 -13.70 2.93
CA HIS A 83 8.99 -14.08 4.28
C HIS A 83 7.60 -14.76 4.27
N PRO A 84 7.52 -16.08 4.50
CA PRO A 84 6.23 -16.80 4.42
C PRO A 84 5.18 -16.29 5.39
N GLY A 85 5.60 -15.88 6.59
CA GLY A 85 4.69 -15.34 7.59
C GLY A 85 4.03 -14.03 7.15
N LEU A 86 4.75 -13.18 6.44
CA LEU A 86 4.19 -11.95 5.90
C LEU A 86 3.20 -12.24 4.78
N ILE A 87 3.53 -13.17 3.89
CA ILE A 87 2.62 -13.57 2.81
C ILE A 87 1.32 -14.12 3.38
N GLU A 88 1.41 -15.00 4.38
CA GLU A 88 0.24 -15.58 5.06
C GLU A 88 -0.61 -14.49 5.72
N HIS A 89 0.02 -13.54 6.40
CA HIS A 89 -0.67 -12.43 7.04
C HIS A 89 -1.44 -11.60 6.00
N ILE A 90 -0.78 -11.24 4.89
CA ILE A 90 -1.40 -10.47 3.80
C ILE A 90 -2.59 -11.22 3.21
N GLU A 91 -2.47 -12.52 3.00
CA GLU A 91 -3.56 -13.34 2.45
C GLU A 91 -4.73 -13.44 3.42
N ARG A 92 -4.44 -13.52 4.73
CA ARG A 92 -5.47 -13.69 5.75
C ARG A 92 -6.23 -12.39 6.06
N VAL A 93 -5.53 -11.27 6.17
CA VAL A 93 -6.15 -10.00 6.61
C VAL A 93 -6.26 -8.96 5.52
N GLY A 94 -5.68 -9.20 4.36
CA GLY A 94 -5.59 -8.22 3.29
C GLY A 94 -6.96 -7.78 2.77
N VAL A 95 -7.05 -6.48 2.47
CA VAL A 95 -8.24 -5.87 1.89
C VAL A 95 -7.84 -5.23 0.57
N ALA A 96 -8.48 -5.65 -0.50
CA ALA A 96 -8.21 -5.08 -1.83
C ALA A 96 -8.70 -3.64 -1.89
N LEU A 97 -7.81 -2.73 -2.29
CA LEU A 97 -8.15 -1.32 -2.49
C LEU A 97 -8.41 -1.00 -3.96
N LEU A 98 -7.74 -1.74 -4.83
CA LEU A 98 -7.89 -1.61 -6.29
C LEU A 98 -7.99 -2.98 -6.92
#